data_82fe20ca65d2a8956d458a7a2436367c
#
_entry.id   82fe20ca65d2a8956d458a7a2436367c
#
_cell.length_a   1.000
_cell.length_b   1.000
_cell.length_c   1.000
_cell.angle_alpha   90.00
_cell.angle_beta   90.00
_cell.angle_gamma   90.00
#
_symmetry.space_group_name_H-M   'P 1'
#
loop_
_entity.id
_entity.type
_entity.pdbx_description
1 polymer ?
#
loop_
_entity_poly.entity_id
_entity_poly.type
_entity_poly.pdbx_seq_one_letter_code
_entity_poly.pdbx_strand_id
1 'polypeptide(L)'
;MGRETMAVRAQEIAVYLGKDLNGMDRDVIKPCSLNNCIEGGLVFLKKYNESILSILSEHKNITAIVTPEYHGKISCSYVISDNPRLDFARVLQKFFTPKALPGIA
;
A
#
# COMPACT_ATOMS: atom_id res chain seq x y z
N MET A 1 -19.20 -12.59 -11.98
CA MET A 1 -18.93 -12.28 -11.80
C MET A 1 -18.46 -11.58 -11.46
N GLY A 2 -18.24 -11.27 -11.31
CA GLY A 2 -17.83 -10.68 -10.98
C GLY A 2 -17.35 -10.06 -10.53
N ARG A 3 -16.83 -9.73 -10.41
CA ARG A 3 -16.29 -9.30 -9.98
C ARG A 3 -16.04 -8.48 -9.55
N GLU A 4 -16.14 -8.24 -9.68
CA GLU A 4 -16.05 -7.46 -9.39
C GLU A 4 -15.40 -6.98 -8.45
N THR A 5 -14.95 -7.36 -7.75
CA THR A 5 -14.36 -6.78 -6.76
C THR A 5 -13.19 -6.20 -7.23
N MET A 6 -12.80 -5.09 -6.75
CA MET A 6 -11.62 -4.42 -7.19
C MET A 6 -10.52 -4.55 -6.16
N ALA A 7 -10.73 -5.36 -5.17
CA ALA A 7 -9.72 -5.51 -4.13
C ALA A 7 -8.50 -6.25 -4.64
N VAL A 8 -7.33 -5.80 -4.23
CA VAL A 8 -6.08 -6.42 -4.57
C VAL A 8 -5.51 -6.95 -3.26
N ARG A 9 -4.81 -8.06 -3.29
CA ARG A 9 -4.22 -8.58 -2.06
C ARG A 9 -2.85 -7.95 -1.83
N ALA A 10 -2.52 -7.71 -0.58
CA ALA A 10 -1.22 -7.15 -0.24
C ALA A 10 -0.09 -8.01 -0.77
N GLN A 11 -0.26 -9.33 -0.75
CA GLN A 11 0.74 -10.25 -1.27
C GLN A 11 0.95 -10.06 -2.77
N GLU A 12 -0.11 -9.75 -3.51
CA GLU A 12 0.01 -9.51 -4.94
C GLU A 12 0.85 -8.28 -5.21
N ILE A 13 0.68 -7.26 -4.38
CA ILE A 13 1.47 -6.04 -4.52
C ILE A 13 2.94 -6.33 -4.26
N ALA A 14 3.23 -7.09 -3.21
CA ALA A 14 4.61 -7.43 -2.87
C ALA A 14 5.25 -8.22 -4.01
N VAL A 15 4.55 -9.18 -4.56
CA VAL A 15 5.06 -9.98 -5.66
C VAL A 15 5.33 -9.11 -6.90
N TYR A 16 4.40 -8.22 -7.19
CA TYR A 16 4.56 -7.33 -8.33
C TYR A 16 5.81 -6.46 -8.19
N LEU A 17 6.08 -6.00 -6.97
CA LEU A 17 7.24 -5.16 -6.73
C LEU A 17 8.53 -5.97 -6.55
N GLY A 18 8.43 -7.29 -6.50
CA GLY A 18 9.59 -8.13 -6.30
C GLY A 18 10.11 -8.07 -4.88
N LYS A 19 9.23 -7.86 -3.92
CA LYS A 19 9.60 -7.71 -2.53
C LYS A 19 8.78 -8.62 -1.65
N ASP A 20 9.16 -8.71 -0.39
CA ASP A 20 8.44 -9.56 0.55
C ASP A 20 7.39 -8.77 1.29
N LEU A 21 6.26 -9.39 1.54
CA LEU A 21 5.23 -8.79 2.37
C LEU A 21 5.56 -9.11 3.84
N ASN A 22 5.60 -8.08 4.65
CA ASN A 22 5.81 -8.22 6.08
C ASN A 22 4.45 -8.06 6.76
N GLY A 23 4.05 -9.05 7.51
CA GLY A 23 2.76 -9.04 8.17
C GLY A 23 1.76 -9.90 7.44
N MET A 24 0.50 -9.72 7.75
CA MET A 24 -0.54 -10.57 7.18
C MET A 24 -0.95 -10.11 5.80
N ASP A 25 -1.27 -11.06 4.93
CA ASP A 25 -1.88 -10.73 3.66
C ASP A 25 -3.28 -10.20 3.93
N ARG A 26 -3.66 -9.14 3.24
CA ARG A 26 -4.97 -8.54 3.45
C ARG A 26 -5.42 -7.85 2.18
N ASP A 27 -6.69 -7.52 2.12
CA ASP A 27 -7.23 -6.85 0.95
C ASP A 27 -6.79 -5.39 0.93
N VAL A 28 -6.44 -4.91 -0.25
CA VAL A 28 -6.10 -3.52 -0.48
C VAL A 28 -7.17 -2.97 -1.41
N ILE A 29 -7.99 -2.08 -0.91
CA ILE A 29 -9.13 -1.60 -1.66
C ILE A 29 -8.82 -0.38 -2.50
N LYS A 30 -8.09 0.56 -1.94
CA LYS A 30 -7.70 1.74 -2.69
C LYS A 30 -6.57 2.48 -2.01
N PRO A 31 -5.88 3.34 -2.73
CA PRO A 31 -4.83 4.15 -2.10
C PRO A 31 -5.46 5.22 -1.22
N CYS A 32 -4.75 5.64 -0.21
CA CYS A 32 -5.20 6.73 0.65
C CYS A 32 -3.99 7.44 1.24
N SER A 33 -4.23 8.58 1.87
CA SER A 33 -3.16 9.28 2.55
C SER A 33 -3.23 8.94 4.04
N LEU A 34 -2.13 9.20 4.73
CA LEU A 34 -2.11 8.92 6.16
C LEU A 34 -3.15 9.74 6.92
N ASN A 35 -3.46 10.94 6.44
CA ASN A 35 -4.44 11.76 7.13
C ASN A 35 -5.86 11.27 6.93
N ASN A 36 -6.08 10.45 5.95
CA ASN A 36 -7.40 9.92 5.64
C ASN A 36 -7.35 8.42 5.44
N CYS A 37 -6.66 7.74 6.32
CA CYS A 37 -6.57 6.28 6.22
C CYS A 37 -7.92 5.63 6.41
N ILE A 38 -8.17 4.62 5.61
CA ILE A 38 -9.38 3.83 5.71
C ILE A 38 -8.97 2.37 5.76
N GLU A 39 -9.87 1.52 6.21
CA GLU A 39 -9.58 0.09 6.20
C GLU A 39 -9.37 -0.36 4.76
N GLY A 40 -8.36 -1.15 4.54
CA GLY A 40 -8.02 -1.60 3.20
C GLY A 40 -7.24 -0.57 2.41
N GLY A 41 -6.79 0.51 3.03
CA GLY A 41 -6.06 1.53 2.32
C GLY A 41 -4.61 1.15 2.06
N LEU A 42 -4.03 1.77 1.05
CA LEU A 42 -2.61 1.60 0.74
C LEU A 42 -1.95 2.97 0.86
N VAL A 43 -0.91 3.06 1.67
CA VAL A 43 -0.18 4.31 1.86
C VAL A 43 1.29 4.09 1.56
N PHE A 44 2.05 5.17 1.39
CA PHE A 44 3.50 5.05 1.28
C PHE A 44 4.15 6.08 2.19
N LEU A 45 5.35 5.76 2.67
CA LEU A 45 6.08 6.60 3.61
C LEU A 45 7.47 6.83 3.08
N LYS A 46 7.77 8.04 2.68
CA LYS A 46 9.04 8.35 2.05
C LYS A 46 10.20 8.44 3.01
N LYS A 47 9.94 8.88 4.23
CA LYS A 47 10.99 9.07 5.21
C LYS A 47 10.58 8.51 6.54
N TYR A 48 11.53 8.12 7.34
CA TYR A 48 11.23 7.64 8.67
C TYR A 48 10.78 8.80 9.55
N ASN A 49 9.69 8.60 10.28
CA ASN A 49 9.18 9.60 11.19
C ASN A 49 8.44 8.86 12.29
N GLU A 50 8.90 9.01 13.52
CA GLU A 50 8.30 8.31 14.64
C GLU A 50 6.85 8.70 14.87
N SER A 51 6.46 9.91 14.53
CA SER A 51 5.07 10.31 14.70
C SER A 51 4.13 9.47 13.86
N ILE A 52 4.62 8.99 12.74
CA ILE A 52 3.80 8.19 11.85
C ILE A 52 3.53 6.82 12.46
N LEU A 53 4.43 6.33 13.31
CA LEU A 53 4.23 5.02 13.92
C LEU A 53 2.97 5.01 14.79
N SER A 54 2.69 6.12 15.47
CA SER A 54 1.47 6.22 16.27
C SER A 54 0.24 6.16 15.39
N ILE A 55 0.28 6.83 14.25
CA ILE A 55 -0.84 6.83 13.34
C ILE A 55 -1.06 5.42 12.80
N LEU A 56 0.01 4.76 12.40
CA LEU A 56 -0.09 3.42 11.84
C LEU A 56 -0.60 2.42 12.86
N SER A 57 -0.27 2.61 14.13
CA SER A 57 -0.72 1.67 15.15
C SER A 57 -2.22 1.73 15.36
N GLU A 58 -2.85 2.83 14.95
CA GLU A 58 -4.30 2.96 15.05
C GLU A 58 -5.00 2.42 13.81
N HIS A 59 -4.28 2.17 12.73
CA HIS A 59 -4.87 1.72 11.48
C HIS A 59 -4.26 0.38 11.07
N LYS A 60 -4.68 -0.67 11.74
CA LYS A 60 -4.05 -1.98 11.54
C LYS A 60 -4.46 -2.67 10.25
N ASN A 61 -5.52 -2.22 9.62
CA ASN A 61 -6.02 -2.88 8.42
C ASN A 61 -5.63 -2.16 7.15
N ILE A 62 -4.46 -1.55 7.15
CA ILE A 62 -3.92 -0.91 5.95
C ILE A 62 -2.63 -1.59 5.56
N THR A 63 -2.17 -1.28 4.36
CA THR A 63 -0.90 -1.78 3.86
C THR A 63 -0.02 -0.57 3.54
N ALA A 64 1.25 -0.65 3.87
CA ALA A 64 2.16 0.47 3.66
C ALA A 64 3.37 0.07 2.84
N ILE A 65 3.84 0.99 2.01
CA ILE A 65 5.11 0.82 1.30
C ILE A 65 6.07 1.78 2.01
N VAL A 66 7.12 1.25 2.61
CA VAL A 66 7.93 2.02 3.54
C VAL A 66 9.42 1.88 3.26
N THR A 67 10.20 2.80 3.82
CA THR A 67 11.66 2.69 3.74
C THR A 67 12.15 1.64 4.74
N PRO A 68 13.38 1.15 4.58
CA PRO A 68 13.89 0.11 5.47
C PRO A 68 13.93 0.49 6.95
N GLU A 69 13.97 1.79 7.25
CA GLU A 69 14.01 2.22 8.64
C GLU A 69 12.76 1.83 9.42
N TYR A 70 11.67 1.56 8.73
CA TYR A 70 10.43 1.18 9.41
C TYR A 70 10.36 -0.32 9.73
N HIS A 71 11.32 -1.10 9.24
CA HIS A 71 11.25 -2.55 9.41
C HIS A 71 11.19 -2.94 10.88
N GLY A 72 10.22 -3.76 11.21
CA GLY A 72 10.05 -4.23 12.59
C GLY A 72 9.37 -3.24 13.52
N LYS A 73 8.99 -2.07 13.03
CA LYS A 73 8.40 -1.03 13.88
C LYS A 73 6.94 -0.76 13.58
N ILE A 74 6.37 -1.41 12.59
CA ILE A 74 5.02 -1.13 12.11
C ILE A 74 4.08 -2.25 12.47
N SER A 75 2.87 -1.91 12.89
CA SER A 75 1.87 -2.90 13.26
C SER A 75 1.06 -3.42 12.08
N CYS A 76 0.93 -2.64 11.02
CA CYS A 76 0.16 -3.08 9.86
C CYS A 76 1.06 -3.86 8.91
N SER A 77 0.47 -4.38 7.84
CA SER A 77 1.26 -5.07 6.81
C SER A 77 2.04 -4.04 6.01
N TYR A 78 3.24 -4.39 5.59
CA TYR A 78 4.06 -3.44 4.84
C TYR A 78 5.06 -4.13 3.94
N VAL A 79 5.53 -3.36 2.96
CA VAL A 79 6.54 -3.79 2.00
C VAL A 79 7.68 -2.78 2.12
N ILE A 80 8.91 -3.25 2.21
CA ILE A 80 10.06 -2.37 2.30
C ILE A 80 10.52 -1.99 0.90
N SER A 81 10.76 -0.71 0.69
CA SER A 81 11.17 -0.22 -0.63
C SER A 81 12.26 0.82 -0.48
N ASP A 82 13.17 0.84 -1.42
CA ASP A 82 14.20 1.88 -1.45
C ASP A 82 13.62 3.17 -2.01
N ASN A 83 12.51 3.10 -2.68
CA ASN A 83 11.84 4.29 -3.21
C ASN A 83 10.33 4.10 -3.11
N PRO A 84 9.77 4.29 -1.91
CA PRO A 84 8.35 4.02 -1.69
C PRO A 84 7.42 4.80 -2.61
N ARG A 85 7.80 6.03 -2.94
CA ARG A 85 6.95 6.84 -3.82
C ARG A 85 6.86 6.23 -5.22
N LEU A 86 7.98 5.78 -5.75
CA LEU A 86 8.00 5.18 -7.07
C LEU A 86 7.23 3.86 -7.07
N ASP A 87 7.46 3.04 -6.07
CA ASP A 87 6.77 1.76 -5.98
C ASP A 87 5.28 1.96 -5.80
N PHE A 88 4.88 2.97 -5.03
CA PHE A 88 3.48 3.30 -4.86
C PHE A 88 2.87 3.68 -6.21
N ALA A 89 3.57 4.50 -6.99
CA ALA A 89 3.09 4.90 -8.31
C ALA A 89 2.96 3.69 -9.24
N ARG A 90 3.89 2.76 -9.17
CA ARG A 90 3.81 1.55 -9.98
C ARG A 90 2.59 0.72 -9.63
N VAL A 91 2.31 0.61 -8.34
CA VAL A 91 1.16 -0.15 -7.88
C VAL A 91 -0.13 0.53 -8.35
N LEU A 92 -0.19 1.85 -8.29
CA LEU A 92 -1.37 2.56 -8.76
C LEU A 92 -1.60 2.30 -10.23
N GLN A 93 -0.55 2.31 -11.02
CA GLN A 93 -0.71 2.07 -12.45
C GLN A 93 -1.12 0.64 -12.75
N LYS A 94 -0.61 -0.31 -11.98
CA LYS A 94 -0.88 -1.70 -12.26
C LYS A 94 -2.25 -2.13 -11.78
N PHE A 95 -2.64 -1.73 -10.59
CA PHE A 95 -3.83 -2.27 -9.94
C PHE A 95 -4.99 -1.30 -9.81
N PHE A 96 -4.73 -0.01 -9.86
CA PHE A 96 -5.77 0.97 -9.57
C PHE A 96 -6.05 1.97 -10.69
N THR A 97 -5.34 1.88 -11.81
CA THR A 97 -5.60 2.79 -12.92
C THR A 97 -6.88 2.38 -13.63
N PRO A 98 -7.79 3.28 -13.82
CA PRO A 98 -9.03 2.96 -14.50
C PRO A 98 -8.74 2.58 -15.92
N LYS A 99 -9.29 1.48 -16.37
CA LYS A 99 -9.06 1.09 -17.68
C LYS A 99 -9.70 1.88 -18.66
N ALA A 100 -10.67 2.48 -18.37
CA ALA A 100 -11.36 3.17 -19.36
C ALA A 100 -10.92 4.47 -19.64
N LEU A 101 -9.81 4.79 -19.44
CA LEU A 101 -9.42 6.02 -19.69
C LEU A 101 -9.12 6.30 -20.94
N PRO A 102 -9.66 6.05 -21.70
CA PRO A 102 -9.35 6.19 -22.92
C PRO A 102 -9.33 7.47 -23.27
N GLY A 103 -9.92 7.84 -23.10
CA GLY A 103 -10.04 8.94 -23.45
C GLY A 103 -9.14 9.65 -23.49
N ILE A 104 -8.74 9.42 -23.15
CA ILE A 104 -7.93 10.02 -23.06
C ILE A 104 -7.48 9.98 -23.89
N ALA A 105 -7.84 9.56 -24.24
CA ALA A 105 -7.25 9.51 -25.05
C ALA A 105 -7.18 9.94 -25.30
#